data_2e14b9976ca77101f4323ce87e529c7a
#
_entry.id   2e14b9976ca77101f4323ce87e529c7a
#
_cell.length_a   1.000
_cell.length_b   1.000
_cell.length_c   1.000
_cell.angle_alpha   90.00
_cell.angle_beta   90.00
_cell.angle_gamma   90.00
#
_symmetry.space_group_name_H-M   'P 1'
#
loop_
_entity.id
_entity.type
_entity.pdbx_description
1 polymer ?
#
loop_
_entity_poly.entity_id
_entity_poly.type
_entity_poly.pdbx_seq_one_letter_code
_entity_poly.pdbx_strand_id
1 'polypeptide(L)'
;MSLFASGIIRIISDPVLRSFDSGTQVANFAGGIQEGKDKNGNYINNVIDVEIWGKSAEVVVGRCKKGDCIMVNGNVKRQDWEDKKTGDKRSKHVLAVNRFEFLPRTNTTTTEPDAF
;
A
#
# COMPACT_ATOMS: atom_id res chain seq x y z
N MET A 1 -15.59 -6.26 15.16
CA MET A 1 -14.21 -6.74 15.25
C MET A 1 -13.41 -6.27 14.05
N SER A 2 -12.14 -5.96 14.27
CA SER A 2 -11.26 -5.48 13.22
C SER A 2 -9.89 -6.14 13.35
N LEU A 3 -9.30 -6.46 12.21
CA LEU A 3 -7.92 -6.92 12.18
C LEU A 3 -7.03 -5.73 11.82
N PHE A 4 -6.15 -5.38 12.73
CA PHE A 4 -5.23 -4.28 12.54
C PHE A 4 -3.89 -4.76 12.03
N ALA A 5 -3.29 -3.97 11.16
CA ALA A 5 -1.93 -4.18 10.71
C ALA A 5 -1.16 -2.88 10.83
N SER A 6 0.10 -2.98 11.21
CA SER A 6 0.97 -1.83 11.39
C SER A 6 2.37 -2.19 10.94
N GLY A 7 3.02 -1.31 10.24
CA GLY A 7 4.37 -1.56 9.79
C GLY A 7 4.84 -0.57 8.74
N ILE A 8 6.04 -0.82 8.26
CA ILE A 8 6.63 -0.01 7.20
C ILE A 8 6.42 -0.74 5.88
N ILE A 9 5.88 -0.02 4.91
CA ILE A 9 5.69 -0.55 3.57
C ILE A 9 6.42 0.32 2.55
N ARG A 10 6.78 -0.29 1.44
CA ARG A 10 7.32 0.43 0.29
C ARG A 10 6.22 0.59 -0.75
N ILE A 11 6.13 1.77 -1.31
CA ILE A 11 5.18 2.05 -2.38
C ILE A 11 5.71 1.42 -3.67
N ILE A 12 5.01 0.41 -4.17
CA ILE A 12 5.42 -0.33 -5.37
C ILE A 12 4.90 0.31 -6.64
N SER A 13 3.73 0.93 -6.56
CA SER A 13 3.14 1.65 -7.68
C SER A 13 2.80 3.07 -7.25
N ASP A 14 2.90 4.02 -8.18
CA ASP A 14 2.57 5.41 -7.86
C ASP A 14 1.12 5.50 -7.38
N PRO A 15 0.88 6.22 -6.25
CA PRO A 15 -0.49 6.38 -5.76
C PRO A 15 -1.39 7.07 -6.76
N VAL A 16 -2.60 6.55 -6.91
CA VAL A 16 -3.60 7.09 -7.81
C VAL A 16 -4.74 7.68 -6.99
N LEU A 17 -5.08 8.93 -7.26
CA LEU A 17 -6.17 9.61 -6.58
C LEU A 17 -7.48 9.39 -7.33
N ARG A 18 -8.51 8.96 -6.61
CA ARG A 18 -9.85 8.84 -7.14
C ARG A 18 -10.78 9.71 -6.32
N SER A 19 -11.67 10.41 -7.01
CA SER A 19 -12.69 11.27 -6.38
C SER A 19 -14.07 10.73 -6.69
N PHE A 20 -14.94 10.79 -5.70
CA PHE A 20 -16.34 10.37 -5.84
C PHE A 20 -17.24 11.61 -5.91
N ASP A 21 -18.46 11.41 -6.39
CA ASP A 21 -19.44 12.50 -6.53
C ASP A 21 -19.74 13.20 -5.21
N SER A 22 -19.60 12.50 -4.09
CA SER A 22 -19.77 13.06 -2.76
C SER A 22 -18.65 13.98 -2.32
N GLY A 23 -17.58 14.09 -3.12
CA GLY A 23 -16.39 14.85 -2.76
C GLY A 23 -15.36 14.04 -1.98
N THR A 24 -15.68 12.81 -1.63
CA THR A 24 -14.74 11.92 -0.95
C THR A 24 -13.64 11.49 -1.91
N GLN A 25 -12.42 11.41 -1.40
CA GLN A 25 -11.26 11.00 -2.17
C GLN A 25 -10.58 9.79 -1.55
N VAL A 26 -9.97 8.98 -2.40
CA VAL A 26 -9.19 7.83 -1.97
C VAL A 26 -7.93 7.72 -2.83
N ALA A 27 -6.80 7.44 -2.17
CA ALA A 27 -5.56 7.12 -2.85
C ALA A 27 -5.37 5.60 -2.80
N ASN A 28 -5.06 5.01 -3.94
CA ASN A 28 -4.82 3.58 -4.07
C ASN A 28 -3.41 3.33 -4.60
N PHE A 29 -2.72 2.38 -4.01
CA PHE A 29 -1.43 1.94 -4.50
C PHE A 29 -1.13 0.54 -3.99
N ALA A 30 -0.14 -0.10 -4.61
CA ALA A 30 0.36 -1.38 -4.13
C ALA A 30 1.46 -1.13 -3.11
N GLY A 31 1.34 -1.74 -1.95
CA GLY A 31 2.34 -1.68 -0.90
C GLY A 31 3.13 -2.98 -0.84
N GLY A 32 4.44 -2.87 -0.69
CA GLY A 32 5.33 -4.01 -0.61
C GLY A 32 5.89 -4.21 0.78
N ILE A 33 5.94 -5.47 1.21
CA ILE A 33 6.50 -5.87 2.50
C ILE A 33 7.58 -6.90 2.23
N GLN A 34 8.80 -6.61 2.64
CA GLN A 34 9.90 -7.55 2.51
C GLN A 34 9.95 -8.46 3.72
N GLU A 35 9.92 -9.77 3.50
CA GLU A 35 9.88 -10.75 4.59
C GLU A 35 11.14 -11.59 4.74
N GLY A 36 12.25 -11.17 4.17
CA GLY A 36 13.50 -11.89 4.27
C GLY A 36 13.86 -12.60 2.98
N LYS A 37 14.66 -13.66 3.08
CA LYS A 37 15.17 -14.38 1.92
C LYS A 37 14.72 -15.83 1.92
N ASP A 38 14.52 -16.38 0.73
CA ASP A 38 14.24 -17.80 0.55
C ASP A 38 15.54 -18.61 0.58
N LYS A 39 15.42 -19.93 0.33
CA LYS A 39 16.56 -20.85 0.34
C LYS A 39 17.63 -20.50 -0.70
N ASN A 40 17.23 -19.86 -1.77
CA ASN A 40 18.13 -19.51 -2.87
C ASN A 40 18.74 -18.12 -2.73
N GLY A 41 18.47 -17.44 -1.61
CA GLY A 41 18.97 -16.11 -1.36
C GLY A 41 18.15 -14.99 -1.99
N ASN A 42 17.01 -15.30 -2.59
CA ASN A 42 16.11 -14.30 -3.16
C ASN A 42 15.22 -13.70 -2.08
N TYR A 43 14.96 -12.42 -2.18
CA TYR A 43 14.05 -11.75 -1.26
C TYR A 43 12.62 -12.21 -1.47
N ILE A 44 11.92 -12.41 -0.36
CA ILE A 44 10.50 -12.74 -0.36
C ILE A 44 9.73 -11.46 -0.18
N ASN A 45 8.89 -11.13 -1.15
CA ASN A 45 8.10 -9.91 -1.13
C ASN A 45 6.62 -10.24 -1.10
N ASN A 46 5.92 -9.63 -0.16
CA ASN A 46 4.47 -9.66 -0.12
C ASN A 46 3.93 -8.34 -0.63
N VAL A 47 2.84 -8.40 -1.35
CA VAL A 47 2.20 -7.21 -1.89
C VAL A 47 0.77 -7.14 -1.35
N ILE A 48 0.38 -5.97 -0.89
CA ILE A 48 -0.99 -5.72 -0.44
C ILE A 48 -1.48 -4.43 -1.07
N ASP A 49 -2.75 -4.42 -1.48
CA ASP A 49 -3.37 -3.20 -1.94
C ASP A 49 -3.64 -2.29 -0.75
N VAL A 50 -3.35 -1.01 -0.92
CA VAL A 50 -3.48 -0.02 0.14
C VAL A 50 -4.43 1.07 -0.31
N GLU A 51 -5.30 1.48 0.60
CA GLU A 51 -6.20 2.61 0.37
C GLU A 51 -6.09 3.61 1.51
N ILE A 52 -6.04 4.89 1.14
CA ILE A 52 -5.99 5.99 2.10
C ILE A 52 -7.10 6.97 1.72
N TRP A 53 -8.00 7.22 2.66
CA TRP A 53 -9.20 8.01 2.40
C TRP A 53 -9.10 9.45 2.92
N GLY A 54 -9.86 10.34 2.32
CA GLY A 54 -10.01 11.71 2.77
C GLY A 54 -8.86 12.62 2.37
N LYS A 55 -8.59 13.63 3.18
CA LYS A 55 -7.51 14.59 2.92
C LYS A 55 -6.14 13.93 2.88
N SER A 56 -5.97 12.87 3.63
CA SER A 56 -4.72 12.10 3.62
C SER A 56 -4.43 11.51 2.24
N ALA A 57 -5.46 11.25 1.46
CA ALA A 57 -5.28 10.75 0.09
C ALA A 57 -4.54 11.77 -0.77
N GLU A 58 -4.93 13.03 -0.71
CA GLU A 58 -4.27 14.09 -1.46
C GLU A 58 -2.82 14.27 -1.03
N VAL A 59 -2.58 14.18 0.27
CA VAL A 59 -1.23 14.34 0.82
C VAL A 59 -0.31 13.24 0.30
N VAL A 60 -0.78 12.00 0.33
CA VAL A 60 0.02 10.87 -0.14
C VAL A 60 0.31 10.98 -1.64
N VAL A 61 -0.70 11.28 -2.44
CA VAL A 61 -0.51 11.42 -3.89
C VAL A 61 0.45 12.55 -4.23
N GLY A 62 0.39 13.64 -3.47
CA GLY A 62 1.25 14.80 -3.71
C GLY A 62 2.68 14.63 -3.25
N ARG A 63 2.94 13.76 -2.27
CA ARG A 63 4.25 13.66 -1.63
C ARG A 63 4.96 12.33 -1.81
N CYS A 64 4.23 11.30 -2.16
CA CYS A 64 4.79 9.95 -2.29
C CYS A 64 4.75 9.45 -3.72
N LYS A 65 5.73 8.66 -4.05
CA LYS A 65 5.81 8.01 -5.36
C LYS A 65 6.44 6.63 -5.20
N LYS A 66 6.39 5.86 -6.27
CA LYS A 66 7.00 4.54 -6.32
C LYS A 66 8.42 4.57 -5.76
N GLY A 67 8.69 3.66 -4.85
CA GLY A 67 9.97 3.53 -4.19
C GLY A 67 10.05 4.15 -2.81
N ASP A 68 9.14 5.03 -2.46
CA ASP A 68 9.11 5.64 -1.12
C ASP A 68 8.61 4.63 -0.09
N CYS A 69 9.11 4.78 1.13
CA CYS A 69 8.63 3.99 2.27
C CYS A 69 7.82 4.87 3.19
N ILE A 70 6.75 4.31 3.72
CA ILE A 70 5.91 4.99 4.72
C ILE A 70 5.57 4.02 5.83
N MET A 71 5.33 4.56 7.01
CA MET A 71 4.77 3.77 8.10
C MET A 71 3.26 3.88 8.05
N VAL A 72 2.58 2.76 8.14
CA VAL A 72 1.12 2.72 8.07
C VAL A 72 0.56 1.94 9.23
N ASN A 73 -0.65 2.33 9.62
CA ASN A 73 -1.45 1.65 10.61
C ASN A 73 -2.89 1.63 10.09
N GLY A 74 -3.49 0.48 10.02
CA GLY A 74 -4.82 0.38 9.46
C GLY A 74 -5.50 -0.93 9.70
N ASN A 75 -6.65 -1.07 9.09
CA ASN A 75 -7.48 -2.27 9.17
C ASN A 75 -7.36 -3.06 7.88
N VAL A 76 -7.24 -4.37 8.01
CA VAL A 76 -7.29 -5.26 6.86
C VAL A 76 -8.75 -5.54 6.56
N LYS A 77 -9.16 -5.26 5.33
CA LYS A 77 -10.53 -5.47 4.86
C LYS A 77 -10.54 -6.40 3.67
N ARG A 78 -11.59 -7.18 3.56
CA ARG A 78 -11.84 -7.97 2.37
C ARG A 78 -12.76 -7.20 1.44
N GLN A 79 -12.40 -7.12 0.17
CA GLN A 79 -13.25 -6.56 -0.88
C GLN A 79 -13.65 -7.67 -1.83
N ASP A 80 -14.93 -7.73 -2.12
CA ASP A 80 -15.49 -8.70 -3.06
C ASP A 80 -16.09 -7.97 -4.24
N TRP A 81 -15.88 -8.52 -5.43
CA TRP A 81 -16.48 -7.98 -6.64
C TRP A 81 -16.73 -9.09 -7.65
N GLU A 82 -17.50 -8.79 -8.64
CA GLU A 82 -17.77 -9.70 -9.74
C GLU A 82 -17.02 -9.24 -10.98
N ASP A 83 -16.30 -10.18 -11.60
CA ASP A 83 -15.60 -9.88 -12.84
C ASP A 83 -16.61 -9.69 -13.95
N LYS A 84 -16.65 -8.53 -14.58
CA LYS A 84 -17.61 -8.19 -15.64
C LYS A 84 -17.41 -9.01 -16.89
N LYS A 85 -16.22 -9.55 -17.12
CA LYS A 85 -15.92 -10.33 -18.32
C LYS A 85 -16.30 -11.79 -18.18
N THR A 86 -16.10 -12.37 -17.00
CA THR A 86 -16.28 -13.80 -16.76
C THR A 86 -17.47 -14.11 -15.87
N GLY A 87 -17.98 -13.12 -15.14
CA GLY A 87 -19.02 -13.32 -14.15
C GLY A 87 -18.53 -13.98 -12.86
N ASP A 88 -17.23 -14.24 -12.74
CA ASP A 88 -16.66 -14.87 -11.57
C ASP A 88 -16.64 -13.91 -10.38
N LYS A 89 -16.90 -14.45 -9.21
CA LYS A 89 -16.74 -13.70 -7.97
C LYS A 89 -15.28 -13.68 -7.59
N ARG A 90 -14.76 -12.50 -7.30
CA ARG A 90 -13.37 -12.32 -6.89
C ARG A 90 -13.31 -11.60 -5.56
N SER A 91 -12.23 -11.81 -4.85
CA SER A 91 -11.98 -11.13 -3.57
C SER A 91 -10.51 -10.81 -3.42
N LYS A 92 -10.24 -9.79 -2.63
CA LYS A 92 -8.88 -9.42 -2.24
C LYS A 92 -8.90 -8.80 -0.85
N HIS A 93 -7.73 -8.80 -0.21
CA HIS A 93 -7.54 -8.09 1.04
C HIS A 93 -6.88 -6.74 0.76
N VAL A 94 -7.38 -5.73 1.42
CA VAL A 94 -6.93 -4.35 1.27
C VAL A 94 -6.61 -3.79 2.64
N LEU A 95 -5.52 -3.04 2.74
CA LEU A 95 -5.21 -2.31 3.96
C LEU A 95 -5.86 -0.93 3.86
N ALA A 96 -6.85 -0.69 4.69
CA ALA A 96 -7.47 0.62 4.84
C ALA A 96 -6.70 1.39 5.90
N VAL A 97 -5.91 2.37 5.49
CA VAL A 97 -5.01 3.07 6.38
C VAL A 97 -5.77 4.07 7.25
N ASN A 98 -5.61 3.96 8.56
CA ASN A 98 -6.16 4.89 9.53
C ASN A 98 -5.17 6.01 9.82
N ARG A 99 -3.89 5.67 9.83
CA ARG A 99 -2.82 6.60 10.15
C ARG A 99 -1.56 6.23 9.40
N PHE A 100 -0.83 7.21 8.93
CA PHE A 100 0.45 6.98 8.28
C PHE A 100 1.42 8.09 8.64
N GLU A 101 2.72 7.79 8.50
CA GLU A 101 3.79 8.75 8.71
C GLU A 101 4.81 8.60 7.60
N PHE A 102 5.30 9.75 7.13
CA PHE A 102 6.36 9.75 6.16
C PHE A 102 7.69 9.40 6.83
N LEU A 103 8.45 8.56 6.16
CA LEU A 103 9.81 8.26 6.61
C LEU A 103 10.78 9.18 5.88
N PRO A 104 11.87 9.60 6.55
CA PRO A 104 12.88 10.39 5.87
C PRO A 104 13.45 9.61 4.70
N ARG A 105 13.55 10.27 3.54
CA ARG A 105 14.27 9.72 2.41
C ARG A 105 15.74 9.78 2.74
N THR A 106 16.40 8.62 2.70
CA THR A 106 17.83 8.58 2.92
C THR A 106 18.53 8.78 1.57
N ASN A 107 19.32 9.82 1.50
CA ASN A 107 20.24 10.01 0.36
C ASN A 107 21.54 9.27 0.57
N THR A 108 21.68 8.60 1.69
CA THR A 108 22.86 7.81 1.96
C THR A 108 22.76 6.51 1.21
N THR A 109 23.84 6.15 0.58
CA THR A 109 24.02 4.82 0.07
C THR A 109 23.89 3.85 1.23
N THR A 110 22.73 3.27 1.35
CA THR A 110 22.60 2.17 2.27
C THR A 110 23.33 0.99 1.71
N THR A 111 24.08 0.33 2.54
CA THR A 111 24.81 -0.86 2.14
C THR A 111 23.88 -2.04 1.91
N GLU A 112 22.61 -1.91 2.28
CA GLU A 112 21.65 -2.98 2.10
C GLU A 112 20.90 -2.79 0.78
N PRO A 113 20.94 -3.81 -0.10
CA PRO A 113 20.18 -3.75 -1.32
C PRO A 113 18.70 -3.76 -1.00
N ASP A 114 17.99 -2.89 -1.67
CA ASP A 114 16.56 -2.83 -1.55
C ASP A 114 15.92 -3.93 -2.39
N ALA A 115 14.97 -4.64 -1.82
CA ALA A 115 14.29 -5.73 -2.49
C ALA A 115 13.22 -5.27 -3.49
N PHE A 116 12.86 -4.02 -3.44
CA PHE A 116 11.78 -3.49 -4.29
C PHE A 116 12.30 -2.52 -5.32
#